data_459331b006c2d223498e07cede7d9031
#
_entry.id   459331b006c2d223498e07cede7d9031
#
_cell.length_a   1.000
_cell.length_b   1.000
_cell.length_c   1.000
_cell.angle_alpha   90.00
_cell.angle_beta   90.00
_cell.angle_gamma   90.00
#
_symmetry.space_group_name_H-M   'P 1'
#
loop_
_entity.id
_entity.type
_entity.pdbx_description
1 polymer ?
#
loop_
_entity_poly.entity_id
_entity_poly.type
_entity_poly.pdbx_seq_one_letter_code
_entity_poly.pdbx_strand_id
1 'polypeptide(L)'
;YAPFWGFREDSTNVPYGYTRSMIYQQDSLNSATAKARWGLSVVRVERTKGAVAMTDAQLRRQIARPDADIVLDPVEMAKPGARFEIHRDFQLTDQQFQLMMDARSAIERVSGISSGFQGKRGTATSGIQEQTQVEQSNQSLEAMMDNFRAGRTMVGELLMAMIIEDIGDQEQEIV
;
A
#
# COMPACT_ATOMS: atom_id res chain seq x y z
N TYR A 1 -29.94 18.02 -3.86
CA TYR A 1 -28.87 17.05 -3.57
C TYR A 1 -28.74 16.88 -2.06
N ALA A 2 -28.65 15.64 -1.57
CA ALA A 2 -28.40 15.31 -0.18
C ALA A 2 -27.00 14.69 -0.06
N PRO A 3 -25.91 15.48 0.10
CA PRO A 3 -24.57 14.96 0.24
C PRO A 3 -24.40 14.41 1.65
N PHE A 4 -23.79 13.22 1.74
CA PHE A 4 -23.32 12.69 3.02
C PHE A 4 -21.86 12.26 2.91
N TRP A 5 -21.15 12.34 4.01
CA TRP A 5 -19.71 12.20 4.05
C TRP A 5 -19.31 11.13 5.04
N GLY A 6 -18.24 10.39 4.75
CA GLY A 6 -17.72 9.40 5.67
C GLY A 6 -17.19 10.03 6.95
N PHE A 7 -16.38 11.08 6.81
CA PHE A 7 -15.74 11.81 7.91
C PHE A 7 -15.71 13.31 7.64
N ARG A 8 -15.58 14.09 8.73
CA ARG A 8 -15.34 15.54 8.69
C ARG A 8 -14.21 15.89 9.64
N GLU A 9 -13.45 16.89 9.29
CA GLU A 9 -12.37 17.42 10.13
C GLU A 9 -12.96 18.32 11.21
N ASP A 10 -12.64 18.06 12.47
CA ASP A 10 -13.28 18.74 13.63
C ASP A 10 -13.06 20.26 13.63
N SER A 11 -11.89 20.73 13.16
CA SER A 11 -11.54 22.15 13.19
C SER A 11 -12.10 22.95 12.02
N THR A 12 -12.17 22.35 10.83
CA THR A 12 -12.53 23.03 9.58
C THR A 12 -13.88 22.59 9.02
N ASN A 13 -14.45 21.53 9.57
CA ASN A 13 -15.65 20.85 9.08
C ASN A 13 -15.56 20.39 7.60
N VAL A 14 -14.33 20.33 7.07
CA VAL A 14 -14.07 19.88 5.69
C VAL A 14 -14.26 18.37 5.60
N PRO A 15 -15.11 17.90 4.67
CA PRO A 15 -15.31 16.47 4.51
C PRO A 15 -14.09 15.79 3.90
N TYR A 16 -13.80 14.56 4.34
CA TYR A 16 -12.74 13.74 3.76
C TYR A 16 -13.14 12.28 3.65
N GLY A 17 -12.45 11.58 2.74
CA GLY A 17 -12.69 10.15 2.51
C GLY A 17 -11.85 9.26 3.41
N TYR A 18 -12.28 8.02 3.54
CA TYR A 18 -11.63 6.97 4.32
C TYR A 18 -10.15 6.72 3.94
N THR A 19 -9.80 6.90 2.67
CA THR A 19 -8.45 6.69 2.16
C THR A 19 -7.43 7.70 2.67
N ARG A 20 -7.85 8.88 3.18
CA ARG A 20 -6.95 9.95 3.66
C ARG A 20 -5.98 9.42 4.73
N SER A 21 -6.45 8.61 5.65
CA SER A 21 -5.66 8.05 6.74
C SER A 21 -4.61 7.02 6.28
N MET A 22 -4.78 6.46 5.08
CA MET A 22 -3.90 5.42 4.53
C MET A 22 -2.84 5.95 3.54
N ILE A 23 -2.93 7.22 3.14
CA ILE A 23 -2.06 7.80 2.10
C ILE A 23 -0.57 7.64 2.45
N TYR A 24 -0.18 8.01 3.67
CA TYR A 24 1.22 7.92 4.10
C TYR A 24 1.75 6.50 4.11
N GLN A 25 0.94 5.53 4.55
CA GLN A 25 1.32 4.13 4.57
C GLN A 25 1.44 3.58 3.15
N GLN A 26 0.57 4.02 2.25
CA GLN A 26 0.62 3.65 0.83
C GLN A 26 1.87 4.23 0.16
N ASP A 27 2.23 5.48 0.43
CA ASP A 27 3.44 6.10 -0.09
C ASP A 27 4.70 5.39 0.44
N SER A 28 4.71 5.03 1.72
CA SER A 28 5.78 4.24 2.32
C SER A 28 5.91 2.87 1.65
N LEU A 29 4.80 2.17 1.44
CA LEU A 29 4.76 0.90 0.73
C LEU A 29 5.30 1.01 -0.70
N ASN A 30 4.87 2.02 -1.45
CA ASN A 30 5.31 2.27 -2.81
C ASN A 30 6.81 2.57 -2.86
N SER A 31 7.30 3.41 -1.95
CA SER A 31 8.71 3.75 -1.84
C SER A 31 9.58 2.54 -1.49
N ALA A 32 9.19 1.75 -0.49
CA ALA A 32 9.90 0.54 -0.10
C ALA A 32 9.91 -0.49 -1.23
N THR A 33 8.78 -0.68 -1.94
CA THR A 33 8.67 -1.58 -3.09
C THR A 33 9.59 -1.15 -4.23
N ALA A 34 9.63 0.14 -4.55
CA ALA A 34 10.51 0.68 -5.59
C ALA A 34 11.98 0.48 -5.25
N LYS A 35 12.37 0.77 -4.00
CA LYS A 35 13.73 0.56 -3.50
C LYS A 35 14.13 -0.92 -3.48
N ALA A 36 13.22 -1.81 -3.07
CA ALA A 36 13.47 -3.25 -3.08
C ALA A 36 13.71 -3.76 -4.52
N ARG A 37 12.87 -3.36 -5.48
CA ARG A 37 13.05 -3.70 -6.90
C ARG A 37 14.37 -3.18 -7.45
N TRP A 38 14.71 -1.94 -7.11
CA TRP A 38 15.99 -1.34 -7.53
C TRP A 38 17.16 -2.09 -6.89
N GLY A 39 17.11 -2.39 -5.58
CA GLY A 39 18.15 -3.13 -4.86
C GLY A 39 18.42 -4.51 -5.44
N LEU A 40 17.40 -5.22 -5.91
CA LEU A 40 17.56 -6.51 -6.60
C LEU A 40 18.28 -6.39 -7.94
N SER A 41 18.21 -5.24 -8.60
CA SER A 41 18.83 -4.99 -9.90
C SER A 41 20.22 -4.37 -9.82
N VAL A 42 20.56 -3.77 -8.66
CA VAL A 42 21.83 -3.08 -8.48
C VAL A 42 22.97 -4.07 -8.30
N VAL A 43 24.01 -3.85 -9.10
CA VAL A 43 25.27 -4.59 -9.01
C VAL A 43 26.40 -3.58 -8.92
N ARG A 44 27.20 -3.68 -7.86
CA ARG A 44 28.42 -2.92 -7.69
C ARG A 44 29.59 -3.74 -8.16
N VAL A 45 30.40 -3.17 -9.05
CA VAL A 45 31.60 -3.83 -9.58
C VAL A 45 32.82 -3.03 -9.17
N GLU A 46 33.75 -3.69 -8.49
CA GLU A 46 35.07 -3.17 -8.18
C GLU A 46 36.08 -3.89 -9.05
N ARG A 47 36.82 -3.11 -9.83
CA ARG A 47 37.81 -3.68 -10.74
C ARG A 47 39.03 -2.82 -10.95
N THR A 48 40.16 -3.45 -11.20
CA THR A 48 41.36 -2.80 -11.70
C THR A 48 41.14 -2.39 -13.16
N LYS A 49 41.65 -1.24 -13.55
CA LYS A 49 41.60 -0.79 -14.94
C LYS A 49 42.34 -1.77 -15.82
N GLY A 50 41.71 -2.23 -16.90
CA GLY A 50 42.30 -3.22 -17.80
C GLY A 50 42.04 -4.68 -17.43
N ALA A 51 41.50 -4.97 -16.24
CA ALA A 51 41.21 -6.35 -15.81
C ALA A 51 40.28 -7.11 -16.77
N VAL A 52 39.51 -6.41 -17.58
CA VAL A 52 38.60 -6.97 -18.58
C VAL A 52 38.83 -6.25 -19.90
N ALA A 53 38.92 -6.99 -21.00
CA ALA A 53 39.14 -6.44 -22.35
C ALA A 53 37.87 -5.75 -22.94
N MET A 54 36.71 -5.86 -22.27
CA MET A 54 35.46 -5.30 -22.72
C MET A 54 35.35 -3.80 -22.36
N THR A 55 34.56 -3.07 -23.16
CA THR A 55 34.15 -1.69 -22.80
C THR A 55 33.25 -1.69 -21.59
N ASP A 56 33.18 -0.56 -20.87
CA ASP A 56 32.34 -0.40 -19.67
C ASP A 56 30.86 -0.71 -19.95
N ALA A 57 30.36 -0.32 -21.12
CA ALA A 57 28.99 -0.57 -21.53
C ALA A 57 28.72 -2.07 -21.78
N GLN A 58 29.67 -2.77 -22.41
CA GLN A 58 29.58 -4.21 -22.64
C GLN A 58 29.63 -4.98 -21.31
N LEU A 59 30.56 -4.61 -20.44
CA LEU A 59 30.67 -5.23 -19.12
C LEU A 59 29.39 -5.08 -18.30
N ARG A 60 28.81 -3.87 -18.23
CA ARG A 60 27.52 -3.64 -17.54
C ARG A 60 26.39 -4.52 -18.10
N ARG A 61 26.32 -4.68 -19.41
CA ARG A 61 25.33 -5.57 -20.05
C ARG A 61 25.55 -7.03 -19.70
N GLN A 62 26.80 -7.46 -19.64
CA GLN A 62 27.13 -8.83 -19.25
C GLN A 62 26.78 -9.11 -17.79
N ILE A 63 27.20 -8.24 -16.87
CA ILE A 63 26.94 -8.41 -15.44
C ILE A 63 25.42 -8.40 -15.10
N ALA A 64 24.62 -7.72 -15.89
CA ALA A 64 23.16 -7.74 -15.75
C ALA A 64 22.51 -9.08 -16.13
N ARG A 65 23.23 -9.94 -16.82
CA ARG A 65 22.73 -11.25 -17.25
C ARG A 65 23.08 -12.32 -16.22
N PRO A 66 22.19 -13.30 -15.94
CA PRO A 66 22.47 -14.39 -15.03
C PRO A 66 23.48 -15.40 -15.59
N ASP A 67 23.63 -15.45 -16.90
CA ASP A 67 24.48 -16.35 -17.67
C ASP A 67 25.79 -15.68 -18.19
N ALA A 68 26.22 -14.60 -17.47
CA ALA A 68 27.38 -13.83 -17.90
C ALA A 68 28.68 -14.65 -17.83
N ASP A 69 29.42 -14.65 -18.92
CA ASP A 69 30.79 -15.11 -18.97
C ASP A 69 31.75 -13.92 -19.10
N ILE A 70 32.62 -13.74 -18.11
CA ILE A 70 33.52 -12.59 -18.02
C ILE A 70 34.96 -13.11 -17.95
N VAL A 71 35.66 -12.96 -19.05
CA VAL A 71 37.09 -13.36 -19.16
C VAL A 71 37.97 -12.23 -18.63
N LEU A 72 38.79 -12.54 -17.65
CA LEU A 72 39.76 -11.63 -17.04
C LEU A 72 41.09 -11.70 -17.75
N ASP A 73 41.77 -10.55 -17.88
CA ASP A 73 43.13 -10.47 -18.40
C ASP A 73 44.11 -11.00 -17.35
N PRO A 74 44.85 -12.13 -17.65
CA PRO A 74 45.73 -12.72 -16.68
C PRO A 74 46.95 -11.84 -16.36
N VAL A 75 47.38 -10.98 -17.30
CA VAL A 75 48.53 -10.09 -17.10
C VAL A 75 48.16 -8.96 -16.14
N GLU A 76 46.99 -8.35 -16.31
CA GLU A 76 46.52 -7.27 -15.43
C GLU A 76 46.15 -7.82 -14.04
N MET A 77 45.62 -9.03 -13.97
CA MET A 77 45.25 -9.68 -12.70
C MET A 77 46.43 -10.21 -11.91
N ALA A 78 47.59 -10.41 -12.53
CA ALA A 78 48.82 -10.80 -11.85
C ALA A 78 49.50 -9.63 -11.10
N LYS A 79 49.09 -8.38 -11.32
CA LYS A 79 49.63 -7.20 -10.63
C LYS A 79 49.26 -7.17 -9.15
N PRO A 80 50.19 -6.73 -8.25
CA PRO A 80 49.86 -6.59 -6.84
C PRO A 80 48.68 -5.64 -6.61
N GLY A 81 47.68 -6.13 -5.90
CA GLY A 81 46.46 -5.33 -5.59
C GLY A 81 45.41 -5.31 -6.70
N ALA A 82 45.59 -6.12 -7.76
CA ALA A 82 44.57 -6.29 -8.79
C ALA A 82 43.28 -6.90 -8.18
N ARG A 83 42.12 -6.34 -8.56
CA ARG A 83 40.82 -6.79 -8.07
C ARG A 83 39.79 -6.84 -9.19
N PHE A 84 38.96 -7.85 -9.13
CA PHE A 84 37.71 -7.94 -9.86
C PHE A 84 36.67 -8.60 -8.96
N GLU A 85 35.75 -7.81 -8.45
CA GLU A 85 34.72 -8.26 -7.50
C GLU A 85 33.37 -7.73 -7.91
N ILE A 86 32.36 -8.60 -7.84
CA ILE A 86 30.97 -8.26 -8.09
C ILE A 86 30.22 -8.37 -6.77
N HIS A 87 29.72 -7.24 -6.29
CA HIS A 87 28.96 -7.16 -5.05
C HIS A 87 27.48 -6.99 -5.34
N ARG A 88 26.67 -7.79 -4.69
CA ARG A 88 25.21 -7.63 -4.63
C ARG A 88 24.83 -7.49 -3.17
N ASP A 89 24.29 -6.35 -2.81
CA ASP A 89 23.88 -6.07 -1.44
C ASP A 89 22.42 -6.50 -1.23
N PHE A 90 22.24 -7.76 -0.88
CA PHE A 90 20.92 -8.30 -0.54
C PHE A 90 20.45 -7.88 0.85
N GLN A 91 21.33 -7.48 1.75
CA GLN A 91 20.97 -7.11 3.11
C GLN A 91 20.12 -5.82 3.15
N LEU A 92 20.47 -4.83 2.33
CA LEU A 92 19.63 -3.62 2.17
C LEU A 92 18.28 -3.95 1.53
N THR A 93 18.24 -4.92 0.64
CA THR A 93 17.00 -5.39 0.01
C THR A 93 16.10 -6.06 1.03
N ASP A 94 16.62 -6.88 1.92
CA ASP A 94 15.86 -7.53 3.00
C ASP A 94 15.27 -6.51 3.96
N GLN A 95 15.99 -5.45 4.31
CA GLN A 95 15.46 -4.33 5.10
C GLN A 95 14.30 -3.63 4.41
N GLN A 96 14.35 -3.44 3.08
CA GLN A 96 13.25 -2.88 2.33
C GLN A 96 12.03 -3.81 2.30
N PHE A 97 12.23 -5.13 2.25
CA PHE A 97 11.13 -6.09 2.39
C PHE A 97 10.47 -6.02 3.76
N GLN A 98 11.24 -5.87 4.84
CA GLN A 98 10.68 -5.67 6.18
C GLN A 98 9.81 -4.39 6.23
N LEU A 99 10.33 -3.27 5.75
CA LEU A 99 9.58 -2.01 5.67
C LEU A 99 8.30 -2.14 4.83
N MET A 100 8.36 -2.89 3.75
CA MET A 100 7.18 -3.17 2.90
C MET A 100 6.13 -3.98 3.66
N MET A 101 6.53 -5.00 4.42
CA MET A 101 5.63 -5.80 5.23
C MET A 101 5.02 -4.98 6.37
N ASP A 102 5.82 -4.13 7.03
CA ASP A 102 5.36 -3.23 8.07
C ASP A 102 4.35 -2.20 7.55
N ALA A 103 4.63 -1.58 6.41
CA ALA A 103 3.72 -0.63 5.78
C ALA A 103 2.39 -1.30 5.38
N ARG A 104 2.45 -2.53 4.86
CA ARG A 104 1.26 -3.32 4.54
C ARG A 104 0.42 -3.62 5.77
N SER A 105 1.07 -4.07 6.85
CA SER A 105 0.41 -4.30 8.12
C SER A 105 -0.16 -3.01 8.74
N ALA A 106 0.53 -1.87 8.54
CA ALA A 106 0.04 -0.57 8.98
C ALA A 106 -1.23 -0.14 8.22
N ILE A 107 -1.31 -0.39 6.91
CA ILE A 107 -2.52 -0.14 6.12
C ILE A 107 -3.70 -0.95 6.68
N GLU A 108 -3.52 -2.23 6.97
CA GLU A 108 -4.55 -3.08 7.56
C GLU A 108 -5.00 -2.55 8.93
N ARG A 109 -4.07 -2.15 9.79
CA ARG A 109 -4.38 -1.59 11.11
C ARG A 109 -5.11 -0.25 11.03
N VAL A 110 -4.65 0.65 10.17
CA VAL A 110 -5.26 1.99 10.01
C VAL A 110 -6.63 1.90 9.33
N SER A 111 -6.81 0.95 8.44
CA SER A 111 -8.11 0.71 7.82
C SER A 111 -9.14 0.11 8.78
N GLY A 112 -8.73 -0.48 9.89
CA GLY A 112 -9.63 -1.19 10.80
C GLY A 112 -10.33 -2.40 10.17
N ILE A 113 -10.00 -2.75 8.93
CA ILE A 113 -10.58 -3.87 8.20
C ILE A 113 -9.68 -5.09 8.38
N SER A 114 -10.01 -5.94 9.32
CA SER A 114 -9.28 -7.17 9.56
C SER A 114 -9.57 -8.23 8.48
N SER A 115 -8.68 -9.22 8.36
CA SER A 115 -8.89 -10.38 7.48
C SER A 115 -10.17 -11.16 7.83
N GLY A 116 -10.54 -11.21 9.12
CA GLY A 116 -11.78 -11.82 9.59
C GLY A 116 -13.02 -11.06 9.09
N PHE A 117 -12.99 -9.71 9.08
CA PHE A 117 -14.06 -8.90 8.51
C PHE A 117 -14.24 -9.13 7.00
N GLN A 118 -13.16 -9.44 6.29
CA GLN A 118 -13.20 -9.76 4.86
C GLN A 118 -13.65 -11.22 4.57
N GLY A 119 -14.01 -11.99 5.58
CA GLY A 119 -14.35 -13.41 5.41
C GLY A 119 -13.16 -14.29 5.04
N LYS A 120 -11.93 -13.78 5.15
CA LYS A 120 -10.72 -14.57 4.95
C LYS A 120 -10.34 -15.25 6.27
N ARG A 121 -9.85 -16.50 6.21
CA ARG A 121 -9.27 -17.16 7.38
C ARG A 121 -8.13 -16.29 7.93
N GLY A 122 -8.35 -15.69 9.09
CA GLY A 122 -7.35 -14.93 9.82
C GLY A 122 -6.42 -15.85 10.61
N THR A 123 -5.49 -15.22 11.33
CA THR A 123 -4.60 -15.87 12.30
C THR A 123 -5.31 -16.24 13.61
N ALA A 124 -6.64 -16.05 13.69
CA ALA A 124 -7.41 -16.35 14.88
C ALA A 124 -7.41 -17.86 15.15
N THR A 125 -6.97 -18.22 16.34
CA THR A 125 -6.86 -19.60 16.83
C THR A 125 -8.16 -20.09 17.49
N SER A 126 -9.11 -19.19 17.76
CA SER A 126 -10.41 -19.53 18.37
C SER A 126 -11.54 -18.66 17.80
N GLY A 127 -12.76 -19.20 17.80
CA GLY A 127 -13.96 -18.47 17.36
C GLY A 127 -14.25 -17.20 18.17
N ILE A 128 -13.91 -17.19 19.46
CA ILE A 128 -14.03 -16.00 20.32
C ILE A 128 -13.10 -14.88 19.86
N GLN A 129 -11.87 -15.21 19.48
CA GLN A 129 -10.89 -14.24 19.00
C GLN A 129 -11.31 -13.64 17.64
N GLU A 130 -11.88 -14.46 16.77
CA GLU A 130 -12.43 -14.00 15.50
C GLU A 130 -13.61 -13.04 15.69
N GLN A 131 -14.51 -13.38 16.63
CA GLN A 131 -15.66 -12.54 16.98
C GLN A 131 -15.21 -11.18 17.55
N THR A 132 -14.21 -11.17 18.43
CA THR A 132 -13.65 -9.93 18.99
C THR A 132 -13.02 -9.05 17.90
N GLN A 133 -12.31 -9.64 16.92
CA GLN A 133 -11.74 -8.90 15.79
C GLN A 133 -12.82 -8.29 14.90
N VAL A 134 -13.91 -8.98 14.65
CA VAL A 134 -15.05 -8.46 13.90
C VAL A 134 -15.73 -7.31 14.66
N GLU A 135 -15.92 -7.43 15.97
CA GLU A 135 -16.48 -6.37 16.81
C GLU A 135 -15.60 -5.12 16.80
N GLN A 136 -14.29 -5.25 16.93
CA GLN A 136 -13.35 -4.13 16.84
C GLN A 136 -13.38 -3.46 15.46
N SER A 137 -13.50 -4.24 14.38
CA SER A 137 -13.63 -3.70 13.03
C SER A 137 -14.94 -2.93 12.87
N ASN A 138 -16.04 -3.42 13.43
CA ASN A 138 -17.32 -2.74 13.44
C ASN A 138 -17.25 -1.39 14.18
N GLN A 139 -16.59 -1.36 15.34
CA GLN A 139 -16.38 -0.10 16.11
C GLN A 139 -15.58 0.93 15.31
N SER A 140 -14.56 0.52 14.57
CA SER A 140 -13.78 1.45 13.75
C SER A 140 -14.57 2.07 12.59
N LEU A 141 -15.61 1.38 12.13
CA LEU A 141 -16.50 1.84 11.05
C LEU A 141 -17.77 2.53 11.57
N GLU A 142 -18.02 2.54 12.88
CA GLU A 142 -19.26 3.04 13.49
C GLU A 142 -19.55 4.49 13.12
N ALA A 143 -18.54 5.36 13.21
CA ALA A 143 -18.70 6.79 12.84
C ALA A 143 -19.12 6.99 11.38
N MET A 144 -18.57 6.18 10.47
CA MET A 144 -18.94 6.22 9.05
C MET A 144 -20.36 5.70 8.84
N MET A 145 -20.75 4.63 9.54
CA MET A 145 -22.10 4.07 9.48
C MET A 145 -23.16 5.02 10.05
N ASP A 146 -22.84 5.76 11.11
CA ASP A 146 -23.73 6.76 11.68
C ASP A 146 -23.92 7.96 10.74
N ASN A 147 -22.86 8.43 10.11
CA ASN A 147 -22.94 9.46 9.09
C ASN A 147 -23.78 9.00 7.87
N PHE A 148 -23.66 7.73 7.49
CA PHE A 148 -24.50 7.14 6.45
C PHE A 148 -25.99 7.10 6.86
N ARG A 149 -26.28 6.71 8.10
CA ARG A 149 -27.66 6.74 8.65
C ARG A 149 -28.24 8.13 8.64
N ALA A 150 -27.46 9.14 9.10
CA ALA A 150 -27.86 10.55 9.06
C ALA A 150 -28.15 11.04 7.63
N GLY A 151 -27.29 10.64 6.67
CA GLY A 151 -27.52 10.93 5.24
C GLY A 151 -28.83 10.32 4.71
N ARG A 152 -29.13 9.09 5.10
CA ARG A 152 -30.41 8.44 4.72
C ARG A 152 -31.62 9.19 5.29
N THR A 153 -31.54 9.66 6.52
CA THR A 153 -32.62 10.46 7.14
C THR A 153 -32.84 11.75 6.34
N MET A 154 -31.75 12.45 5.99
CA MET A 154 -31.82 13.67 5.15
C MET A 154 -32.45 13.40 3.78
N VAL A 155 -32.13 12.27 3.13
CA VAL A 155 -32.77 11.87 1.87
C VAL A 155 -34.26 11.61 2.08
N GLY A 156 -34.63 10.93 3.16
CA GLY A 156 -36.04 10.68 3.51
C GLY A 156 -36.83 11.97 3.71
N GLU A 157 -36.28 12.95 4.43
CA GLU A 157 -36.88 14.27 4.63
C GLU A 157 -37.08 15.02 3.31
N LEU A 158 -36.08 15.01 2.43
CA LEU A 158 -36.19 15.61 1.09
C LEU A 158 -37.26 14.93 0.23
N LEU A 159 -37.33 13.61 0.25
CA LEU A 159 -38.37 12.87 -0.46
C LEU A 159 -39.76 13.19 0.07
N MET A 160 -39.92 13.24 1.37
CA MET A 160 -41.20 13.63 1.97
C MET A 160 -41.59 15.06 1.58
N ALA A 161 -40.66 16.01 1.62
CA ALA A 161 -40.92 17.37 1.20
C ALA A 161 -41.35 17.44 -0.28
N MET A 162 -40.70 16.72 -1.18
CA MET A 162 -41.08 16.64 -2.60
C MET A 162 -42.43 15.98 -2.80
N ILE A 163 -42.75 14.92 -2.08
CA ILE A 163 -44.07 14.28 -2.15
C ILE A 163 -45.19 15.24 -1.70
N ILE A 164 -44.97 16.00 -0.61
CA ILE A 164 -45.93 16.97 -0.12
C ILE A 164 -46.14 18.11 -1.14
N GLU A 165 -45.06 18.57 -1.79
CA GLU A 165 -45.11 19.61 -2.84
C GLU A 165 -45.85 19.14 -4.09
N ASP A 166 -45.57 17.90 -4.57
CA ASP A 166 -46.13 17.36 -5.81
C ASP A 166 -47.58 16.90 -5.67
N ILE A 167 -47.93 16.30 -4.51
CA ILE A 167 -49.29 15.78 -4.30
C ILE A 167 -50.27 16.92 -3.88
N GLY A 168 -49.70 18.01 -3.33
CA GLY A 168 -50.51 19.13 -2.85
C GLY A 168 -51.49 18.72 -1.75
N ASP A 169 -52.46 19.61 -1.46
CA ASP A 169 -53.52 19.43 -0.46
C ASP A 169 -54.66 18.47 -0.92
N GLN A 170 -54.39 17.63 -1.95
CA GLN A 170 -55.39 16.65 -2.36
C GLN A 170 -55.36 15.46 -1.41
N GLU A 171 -56.44 15.30 -0.61
CA GLU A 171 -56.70 14.05 0.10
C GLU A 171 -56.76 12.87 -0.92
N GLN A 172 -55.66 12.18 -1.07
CA GLN A 172 -55.70 10.88 -1.74
C GLN A 172 -56.01 9.80 -0.72
N GLU A 173 -57.20 9.25 -0.82
CA GLU A 173 -57.53 7.98 -0.16
C GLU A 173 -56.55 6.93 -0.64
N ILE A 174 -55.70 6.45 0.25
CA ILE A 174 -54.85 5.32 0.01
C ILE A 174 -55.74 4.09 0.13
N VAL A 175 -56.11 3.51 -1.02
CA VAL A 175 -56.79 2.23 -1.09
C VAL A 175 -55.82 1.07 -0.93
#